data_e547b21f3f5821cb101f421e47ddcea2
#
_entry.id   e547b21f3f5821cb101f421e47ddcea2
#
_cell.length_a   1.000
_cell.length_b   1.000
_cell.length_c   1.000
_cell.angle_alpha   90.00
_cell.angle_beta   90.00
_cell.angle_gamma   90.00
#
_symmetry.space_group_name_H-M   'P 1'
#
loop_
_entity.id
_entity.type
_entity.pdbx_description
1 polymer ?
#
loop_
_entity_poly.entity_id
_entity_poly.type
_entity_poly.pdbx_seq_one_letter_code
_entity_poly.pdbx_strand_id
1 'polypeptide(L)'
;MPVKNPRKLFLNIPVKDLKRSMTFFEGLGFSFNPQFTDETAGCMVLSDDGYVMLLTERKFREFSKKEICDTRTHNEGLVAISVESRAEVDGLVKKAVTTGGKHATDPQDHGFMYGWSFLDPDGHHWEVFWMDPAHVQKT
;
A
#
# COMPACT_ATOMS: atom_id res chain seq x y z
N MET A 1 -10.92 -23.43 0.87
CA MET A 1 -11.76 -23.44 2.09
C MET A 1 -11.78 -22.05 2.71
N PRO A 2 -12.96 -21.52 2.98
CA PRO A 2 -13.02 -20.25 3.71
C PRO A 2 -12.40 -20.37 5.10
N VAL A 3 -11.78 -19.33 5.55
CA VAL A 3 -11.18 -19.30 6.89
C VAL A 3 -12.27 -19.09 7.93
N LYS A 4 -12.28 -19.94 8.98
CA LYS A 4 -13.13 -19.72 10.13
C LYS A 4 -12.55 -18.57 10.96
N ASN A 5 -13.42 -17.66 11.38
CA ASN A 5 -13.01 -16.49 12.16
C ASN A 5 -11.91 -15.70 11.42
N PRO A 6 -12.21 -15.17 10.23
CA PRO A 6 -11.21 -14.43 9.46
C PRO A 6 -10.73 -13.23 10.25
N ARG A 7 -9.42 -13.01 10.21
CA ARG A 7 -8.79 -11.87 10.87
C ARG A 7 -8.71 -10.70 9.91
N LYS A 8 -8.84 -9.49 10.46
CA LYS A 8 -8.54 -8.28 9.70
C LYS A 8 -7.05 -7.99 9.82
N LEU A 9 -6.44 -7.57 8.72
CA LEU A 9 -5.03 -7.20 8.71
C LEU A 9 -4.91 -5.69 8.75
N PHE A 10 -4.12 -5.19 9.67
CA PHE A 10 -3.77 -3.77 9.78
C PHE A 10 -2.26 -3.65 9.67
N LEU A 11 -1.77 -3.25 8.50
CA LEU A 11 -0.35 -2.98 8.31
C LEU A 11 -0.08 -1.54 8.75
N ASN A 12 0.85 -1.35 9.66
CA ASN A 12 1.20 -0.02 10.17
C ASN A 12 2.54 0.40 9.59
N ILE A 13 2.58 1.55 8.92
CA ILE A 13 3.82 2.09 8.37
C ILE A 13 3.99 3.55 8.79
N PRO A 14 5.25 3.98 9.04
CA PRO A 14 5.50 5.37 9.44
C PRO A 14 5.53 6.30 8.24
N VAL A 15 5.03 7.51 8.43
CA VAL A 15 5.10 8.57 7.42
C VAL A 15 5.61 9.85 8.08
N LYS A 16 6.36 10.64 7.32
CA LYS A 16 6.91 11.89 7.82
C LYS A 16 5.87 13.00 7.88
N ASP A 17 4.95 13.00 6.91
CA ASP A 17 3.90 14.01 6.78
C ASP A 17 2.59 13.28 6.46
N LEU A 18 1.76 13.06 7.48
CA LEU A 18 0.54 12.28 7.34
C LEU A 18 -0.43 12.90 6.32
N LYS A 19 -0.59 14.21 6.35
CA LYS A 19 -1.51 14.89 5.45
C LYS A 19 -1.08 14.73 3.99
N ARG A 20 0.21 14.87 3.74
CA ARG A 20 0.79 14.66 2.40
C ARG A 20 0.55 13.23 1.92
N SER A 21 0.79 12.25 2.80
CA SER A 21 0.61 10.84 2.45
C SER A 21 -0.85 10.51 2.18
N MET A 22 -1.76 11.00 3.01
CA MET A 22 -3.19 10.80 2.79
C MET A 22 -3.65 11.40 1.46
N THR A 23 -3.21 12.63 1.16
CA THR A 23 -3.54 13.28 -0.11
C THR A 23 -3.02 12.47 -1.29
N PHE A 24 -1.80 11.95 -1.17
CA PHE A 24 -1.21 11.11 -2.21
C PHE A 24 -2.08 9.88 -2.49
N PHE A 25 -2.43 9.12 -1.46
CA PHE A 25 -3.22 7.90 -1.64
C PHE A 25 -4.66 8.18 -2.03
N GLU A 26 -5.26 9.27 -1.56
CA GLU A 26 -6.58 9.67 -2.02
C GLU A 26 -6.57 9.98 -3.51
N GLY A 27 -5.49 10.60 -4.00
CA GLY A 27 -5.30 10.85 -5.43
C GLY A 27 -5.21 9.57 -6.25
N LEU A 28 -4.77 8.46 -5.66
CA LEU A 28 -4.73 7.15 -6.31
C LEU A 28 -6.05 6.39 -6.23
N GLY A 29 -7.06 6.95 -5.54
CA GLY A 29 -8.37 6.34 -5.44
C GLY A 29 -8.66 5.62 -4.14
N PHE A 30 -7.74 5.68 -3.18
CA PHE A 30 -7.97 5.06 -1.87
C PHE A 30 -8.76 6.01 -0.97
N SER A 31 -9.51 5.43 -0.03
CA SER A 31 -10.25 6.19 0.96
C SER A 31 -9.76 5.85 2.37
N PHE A 32 -10.06 6.75 3.30
CA PHE A 32 -9.66 6.59 4.70
C PHE A 32 -10.91 6.51 5.57
N ASN A 33 -10.89 5.59 6.54
CA ASN A 33 -12.00 5.43 7.47
C ASN A 33 -11.92 6.55 8.53
N PRO A 34 -12.91 7.48 8.56
CA PRO A 34 -12.84 8.61 9.48
C PRO A 34 -12.92 8.20 10.94
N GLN A 35 -13.53 7.07 11.25
CA GLN A 35 -13.65 6.59 12.64
C GLN A 35 -12.27 6.28 13.25
N PHE A 36 -11.31 5.85 12.42
CA PHE A 36 -9.98 5.46 12.88
C PHE A 36 -8.88 6.36 12.31
N THR A 37 -9.26 7.56 11.88
CA THR A 37 -8.31 8.55 11.31
C THR A 37 -8.35 9.81 12.16
N ASP A 38 -7.15 10.28 12.56
CA ASP A 38 -6.99 11.54 13.30
C ASP A 38 -5.68 12.21 12.86
N GLU A 39 -5.17 13.15 13.64
CA GLU A 39 -3.95 13.88 13.29
C GLU A 39 -2.67 13.03 13.42
N THR A 40 -2.75 11.83 14.01
CA THR A 40 -1.60 10.94 14.20
C THR A 40 -1.65 9.69 13.33
N ALA A 41 -2.81 9.35 12.77
CA ALA A 41 -2.99 8.10 12.04
C ALA A 41 -4.05 8.23 10.96
N GLY A 42 -3.79 7.68 9.78
CA GLY A 42 -4.76 7.56 8.71
C GLY A 42 -5.05 6.09 8.44
N CYS A 43 -6.32 5.70 8.55
CA CYS A 43 -6.74 4.31 8.30
C CYS A 43 -7.15 4.16 6.83
N MET A 44 -6.22 3.72 6.00
CA MET A 44 -6.48 3.51 4.57
C MET A 44 -7.16 2.18 4.35
N VAL A 45 -8.30 2.20 3.67
CA VAL A 45 -9.10 1.01 3.42
C VAL A 45 -8.67 0.37 2.11
N LEU A 46 -8.27 -0.91 2.17
CA LEU A 46 -7.97 -1.72 0.98
C LEU A 46 -9.15 -2.63 0.64
N SER A 47 -9.77 -3.20 1.66
CA SER A 47 -10.91 -4.11 1.55
C SER A 47 -11.61 -4.16 2.90
N ASP A 48 -12.66 -4.97 3.01
CA ASP A 48 -13.35 -5.16 4.29
C ASP A 48 -12.44 -5.75 5.37
N ASP A 49 -11.39 -6.45 4.97
CA ASP A 49 -10.53 -7.18 5.90
C ASP A 49 -9.06 -6.70 5.87
N GLY A 50 -8.73 -5.74 5.02
CA GLY A 50 -7.36 -5.27 4.87
C GLY A 50 -7.25 -3.76 4.94
N TYR A 51 -6.31 -3.29 5.78
CA TYR A 51 -6.12 -1.86 6.04
C TYR A 51 -4.64 -1.54 6.13
N VAL A 52 -4.30 -0.32 5.77
CA VAL A 52 -2.95 0.22 6.01
C VAL A 52 -3.09 1.44 6.89
N MET A 53 -2.48 1.39 8.07
CA MET A 53 -2.44 2.53 8.98
C MET A 53 -1.19 3.34 8.67
N LEU A 54 -1.41 4.55 8.17
CA LEU A 54 -0.32 5.52 8.00
C LEU A 54 -0.16 6.25 9.32
N LEU A 55 0.96 6.04 10.00
CA LEU A 55 1.20 6.62 11.32
C LEU A 55 2.25 7.73 11.21
N THR A 56 2.05 8.83 11.95
CA THR A 56 3.16 9.77 12.13
C THR A 56 4.33 9.02 12.74
N GLU A 57 5.55 9.47 12.50
CA GLU A 57 6.73 8.80 13.08
C GLU A 57 6.66 8.74 14.60
N ARG A 58 6.16 9.81 15.21
CA ARG A 58 5.97 9.85 16.66
C ARG A 58 5.00 8.75 17.13
N LYS A 59 3.86 8.60 16.43
CA LYS A 59 2.88 7.57 16.78
C LYS A 59 3.46 6.17 16.57
N PHE A 60 4.20 5.97 15.49
CA PHE A 60 4.85 4.69 15.20
C PHE A 60 5.80 4.30 16.33
N ARG A 61 6.54 5.26 16.89
CA ARG A 61 7.49 5.00 17.98
C ARG A 61 6.80 4.60 19.28
N GLU A 62 5.51 4.85 19.43
CA GLU A 62 4.75 4.37 20.60
C GLU A 62 4.56 2.86 20.54
N PHE A 63 4.55 2.27 19.34
CA PHE A 63 4.36 0.83 19.17
C PHE A 63 5.65 0.06 18.94
N SER A 64 6.68 0.70 18.41
CA SER A 64 7.93 0.03 18.07
C SER A 64 9.08 0.57 18.89
N LYS A 65 9.89 -0.34 19.46
CA LYS A 65 11.08 0.03 20.23
C LYS A 65 12.32 0.17 19.36
N LYS A 66 12.25 -0.28 18.10
CA LYS A 66 13.39 -0.22 17.17
C LYS A 66 13.36 1.08 16.37
N GLU A 67 14.49 1.41 15.78
CA GLU A 67 14.61 2.57 14.89
C GLU A 67 13.68 2.40 13.68
N ILE A 68 13.12 3.52 13.21
CA ILE A 68 12.36 3.53 11.99
C ILE A 68 13.30 3.21 10.82
N CYS A 69 12.86 2.29 9.94
CA CYS A 69 13.62 1.90 8.77
C CYS A 69 13.89 3.10 7.85
N ASP A 70 15.14 3.25 7.45
CA ASP A 70 15.52 4.30 6.47
C ASP A 70 15.19 3.80 5.07
N THR A 71 14.04 4.22 4.56
CA THR A 71 13.53 3.79 3.27
C THR A 71 14.31 4.32 2.07
N ARG A 72 15.26 5.23 2.28
CA ARG A 72 16.16 5.67 1.20
C ARG A 72 17.13 4.57 0.82
N THR A 73 17.44 3.68 1.73
CA THR A 73 18.46 2.64 1.55
C THR A 73 17.99 1.23 1.87
N HIS A 74 16.89 1.09 2.61
CA HIS A 74 16.41 -0.21 3.08
C HIS A 74 14.89 -0.34 2.89
N ASN A 75 14.43 -1.56 2.72
CA ASN A 75 13.01 -1.91 2.80
C ASN A 75 12.79 -2.88 3.94
N GLU A 76 11.78 -2.64 4.77
CA GLU A 76 11.40 -3.64 5.77
C GLU A 76 10.29 -4.56 5.26
N GLY A 77 9.72 -4.25 4.08
CA GLY A 77 8.71 -5.07 3.47
C GLY A 77 8.24 -4.47 2.16
N LEU A 78 7.55 -5.29 1.37
CA LEU A 78 6.90 -4.86 0.14
C LEU A 78 5.39 -4.97 0.37
N VAL A 79 4.65 -3.91 0.06
CA VAL A 79 3.19 -3.93 0.20
C VAL A 79 2.59 -4.24 -1.16
N ALA A 80 2.10 -5.44 -1.34
CA ALA A 80 1.53 -5.88 -2.61
C ALA A 80 0.01 -5.82 -2.56
N ILE A 81 -0.59 -5.11 -3.50
CA ILE A 81 -2.04 -4.98 -3.60
C ILE A 81 -2.50 -5.46 -4.97
N SER A 82 -3.65 -6.13 -5.00
CA SER A 82 -4.24 -6.62 -6.24
C SER A 82 -5.21 -5.60 -6.82
N VAL A 83 -5.32 -5.59 -8.15
CA VAL A 83 -6.29 -4.78 -8.89
C VAL A 83 -6.99 -5.64 -9.93
N GLU A 84 -8.00 -5.08 -10.60
CA GLU A 84 -8.93 -5.84 -11.44
C GLU A 84 -8.46 -6.03 -12.88
N SER A 85 -7.43 -5.32 -13.33
CA SER A 85 -6.97 -5.37 -14.72
C SER A 85 -5.53 -4.91 -14.87
N ARG A 86 -4.93 -5.28 -16.01
CA ARG A 86 -3.60 -4.77 -16.40
C ARG A 86 -3.61 -3.24 -16.56
N ALA A 87 -4.69 -2.72 -17.14
CA ALA A 87 -4.82 -1.27 -17.33
C ALA A 87 -4.85 -0.54 -15.99
N GLU A 88 -5.47 -1.12 -14.98
CA GLU A 88 -5.52 -0.54 -13.64
C GLU A 88 -4.14 -0.54 -12.98
N VAL A 89 -3.33 -1.59 -13.19
CA VAL A 89 -1.93 -1.60 -12.73
C VAL A 89 -1.18 -0.39 -13.29
N ASP A 90 -1.22 -0.24 -14.62
CA ASP A 90 -0.50 0.85 -15.30
C ASP A 90 -1.01 2.22 -14.86
N GLY A 91 -2.32 2.39 -14.80
CA GLY A 91 -2.92 3.66 -14.43
C GLY A 91 -2.55 4.10 -13.02
N LEU A 92 -2.61 3.18 -12.08
CA LEU A 92 -2.29 3.47 -10.68
C LEU A 92 -0.82 3.84 -10.51
N VAL A 93 0.08 3.05 -11.09
CA VAL A 93 1.54 3.29 -10.96
C VAL A 93 1.93 4.60 -11.66
N LYS A 94 1.42 4.84 -12.87
CA LYS A 94 1.73 6.09 -13.60
C LYS A 94 1.25 7.31 -12.82
N LYS A 95 0.07 7.24 -12.23
CA LYS A 95 -0.44 8.34 -11.43
C LYS A 95 0.40 8.54 -10.17
N ALA A 96 0.80 7.45 -9.49
CA ALA A 96 1.65 7.52 -8.31
C ALA A 96 2.96 8.27 -8.62
N VAL A 97 3.61 7.92 -9.71
CA VAL A 97 4.90 8.51 -10.10
C VAL A 97 4.77 9.99 -10.45
N THR A 98 3.61 10.42 -10.97
CA THR A 98 3.41 11.83 -11.36
C THR A 98 2.84 12.70 -10.25
N THR A 99 2.44 12.12 -9.11
CA THR A 99 1.76 12.88 -8.04
C THR A 99 2.51 12.84 -6.70
N GLY A 100 3.80 12.54 -6.71
CA GLY A 100 4.63 12.60 -5.50
C GLY A 100 5.38 11.33 -5.18
N GLY A 101 5.04 10.22 -5.83
CA GLY A 101 5.79 8.98 -5.70
C GLY A 101 6.96 8.92 -6.66
N LYS A 102 7.65 7.78 -6.66
CA LYS A 102 8.79 7.55 -7.53
C LYS A 102 8.71 6.18 -8.17
N HIS A 103 9.39 6.04 -9.31
CA HIS A 103 9.56 4.76 -9.97
C HIS A 103 10.37 3.82 -9.07
N ALA A 104 9.93 2.57 -8.97
CA ALA A 104 10.63 1.56 -8.18
C ALA A 104 11.29 0.52 -9.08
N THR A 105 10.50 -0.29 -9.78
CA THR A 105 11.01 -1.33 -10.69
C THR A 105 10.25 -1.28 -12.01
N ASP A 106 10.77 -1.99 -13.02
CA ASP A 106 10.10 -2.11 -14.31
C ASP A 106 8.91 -3.07 -14.22
N PRO A 107 7.89 -2.91 -15.10
CA PRO A 107 6.76 -3.85 -15.11
C PRO A 107 7.22 -5.27 -15.43
N GLN A 108 6.52 -6.26 -14.87
CA GLN A 108 6.78 -7.68 -15.13
C GLN A 108 5.52 -8.37 -15.60
N ASP A 109 5.59 -8.97 -16.77
CA ASP A 109 4.47 -9.66 -17.40
C ASP A 109 4.76 -11.15 -17.48
N HIS A 110 4.01 -11.94 -16.70
CA HIS A 110 4.15 -13.40 -16.68
C HIS A 110 3.00 -14.09 -17.41
N GLY A 111 2.20 -13.34 -18.18
CA GLY A 111 1.04 -13.86 -18.87
C GLY A 111 -0.18 -13.97 -17.96
N PHE A 112 -0.13 -14.86 -16.98
CA PHE A 112 -1.22 -15.04 -16.01
C PHE A 112 -1.21 -13.97 -14.92
N MET A 113 -0.12 -13.24 -14.79
CA MET A 113 0.05 -12.18 -13.80
C MET A 113 0.84 -11.03 -14.41
N TYR A 114 0.39 -9.81 -14.14
CA TYR A 114 1.07 -8.60 -14.56
C TYR A 114 1.24 -7.69 -13.35
N GLY A 115 2.46 -7.23 -13.10
CA GLY A 115 2.74 -6.40 -11.95
C GLY A 115 3.68 -5.25 -12.28
N TRP A 116 3.57 -4.22 -11.46
CA TRP A 116 4.45 -3.05 -11.51
C TRP A 116 4.53 -2.47 -10.09
N SER A 117 5.35 -1.44 -9.89
CA SER A 117 5.60 -0.94 -8.55
C SER A 117 5.88 0.55 -8.55
N PHE A 118 5.79 1.14 -7.36
CA PHE A 118 6.15 2.52 -7.13
C PHE A 118 6.62 2.70 -5.68
N LEU A 119 7.35 3.79 -5.44
CA LEU A 119 7.66 4.24 -4.09
C LEU A 119 6.70 5.37 -3.73
N ASP A 120 6.13 5.32 -2.53
CA ASP A 120 5.29 6.41 -2.06
C ASP A 120 6.16 7.62 -1.61
N PRO A 121 5.57 8.74 -1.18
CA PRO A 121 6.37 9.91 -0.79
C PRO A 121 7.37 9.66 0.33
N ASP A 122 7.17 8.61 1.13
CA ASP A 122 8.09 8.24 2.20
C ASP A 122 9.08 7.16 1.79
N GLY A 123 9.03 6.71 0.53
CA GLY A 123 9.93 5.68 0.03
C GLY A 123 9.49 4.25 0.31
N HIS A 124 8.31 4.04 0.85
CA HIS A 124 7.78 2.68 1.00
C HIS A 124 7.48 2.07 -0.35
N HIS A 125 7.80 0.80 -0.51
CA HIS A 125 7.68 0.09 -1.79
C HIS A 125 6.33 -0.60 -1.90
N TRP A 126 5.56 -0.21 -2.92
CA TRP A 126 4.24 -0.78 -3.21
C TRP A 126 4.30 -1.56 -4.52
N GLU A 127 3.83 -2.81 -4.48
CA GLU A 127 3.64 -3.66 -5.65
C GLU A 127 2.18 -3.65 -6.02
N VAL A 128 1.87 -3.43 -7.30
CA VAL A 128 0.49 -3.46 -7.81
C VAL A 128 0.42 -4.56 -8.85
N PHE A 129 -0.51 -5.51 -8.68
CA PHE A 129 -0.58 -6.62 -9.61
C PHE A 129 -2.01 -7.00 -9.96
N TRP A 130 -2.14 -7.53 -11.16
CA TRP A 130 -3.35 -8.20 -11.63
C TRP A 130 -3.01 -9.66 -11.86
N MET A 131 -3.91 -10.55 -11.51
CA MET A 131 -3.77 -11.97 -11.76
C MET A 131 -5.01 -12.46 -12.50
N ASP A 132 -4.81 -13.26 -13.55
CA ASP A 132 -5.90 -13.84 -14.32
C ASP A 132 -6.78 -14.69 -13.40
N PRO A 133 -8.10 -14.37 -13.25
CA PRO A 133 -8.96 -15.14 -12.36
C PRO A 133 -9.05 -16.61 -12.73
N ALA A 134 -8.88 -16.96 -14.01
CA ALA A 134 -8.90 -18.35 -14.45
C ALA A 134 -7.68 -19.13 -13.97
N HIS A 135 -6.62 -18.46 -13.56
CA HIS A 135 -5.37 -19.09 -13.11
C HIS A 135 -5.31 -19.22 -11.59
N VAL A 136 -6.11 -18.45 -10.85
CA VAL A 136 -6.07 -18.44 -9.39
C VAL A 136 -6.87 -19.64 -8.85
N GLN A 137 -6.23 -20.46 -8.00
CA GLN A 137 -6.91 -21.55 -7.33
C GLN A 137 -7.79 -20.99 -6.20
N LYS A 138 -9.02 -21.43 -6.16
CA LYS A 138 -9.93 -21.08 -5.07
C LYS A 138 -9.67 -21.98 -3.87
N THR A 139 -9.57 -21.38 -2.73
CA THR A 139 -9.37 -22.10 -1.46
C THR A 139 -10.67 -22.19 -0.66
#